data_3a68e23ee8472e87991450b2367cc7f9
#
_entry.id   3a68e23ee8472e87991450b2367cc7f9
#
_cell.length_a   1.000
_cell.length_b   1.000
_cell.length_c   1.000
_cell.angle_alpha   90.00
_cell.angle_beta   90.00
_cell.angle_gamma   90.00
#
_symmetry.space_group_name_H-M   'P 1'
#
loop_
_entity.id
_entity.type
_entity.pdbx_description
1 polymer ?
#
loop_
_entity_poly.entity_id
_entity_poly.type
_entity_poly.pdbx_seq_one_letter_code
_entity_poly.pdbx_strand_id
1 'polypeptide(L)'
;GKTYLSAAFIHALTKSGRTVDVAAPTGKAVSVLASKLDGIEVRTIHRLLGLAPGQLISTRKLECDVLLVDEASMIGSGLMSALLGALDKDTQLVLVGDPDQLNPVDPGRPFYDIVRNNLLPVARLTEPQRQSMDSGLLQMAYGMADGKFVFPAKDVTHFNLPPERVLSEAVDLYCSDRVVNRFGLTDKLRQQLCLIPVKDDKFAINTVRYNTDVSQRLHPARLTRSKFAVGDRMIFTVNNYEYGFVNGEMGILRSHGGGVTTIENDRGLVYSLEEYKLSKMAEWGYGLTVHKSQGSEADVVTIMLDPSAGHMYTRNLLYTALTRAKKHAILIGDLRCFQQAVTRGDYRETALPELMERPELVEDILNRHGRVNLREYKELAYLTEGEE
;
A
#
# COMPACT_ATOMS: atom_id res chain seq x y z
N GLY A 1 -15.03 4.37 -0.95
CA GLY A 1 -16.17 3.62 -1.49
C GLY A 1 -15.80 2.52 -2.47
N LYS A 2 -14.53 2.50 -3.00
CA LYS A 2 -14.10 1.53 -4.05
C LYS A 2 -14.46 0.09 -3.69
N THR A 3 -13.94 -0.43 -2.59
CA THR A 3 -14.12 -1.84 -2.19
C THR A 3 -15.59 -2.23 -1.99
N TYR A 4 -16.41 -1.30 -1.47
CA TYR A 4 -17.86 -1.53 -1.32
C TYR A 4 -18.55 -1.64 -2.69
N LEU A 5 -18.21 -0.72 -3.60
CA LEU A 5 -18.76 -0.75 -4.96
C LEU A 5 -18.31 -2.00 -5.72
N SER A 6 -17.01 -2.39 -5.58
CA SER A 6 -16.50 -3.63 -6.16
C SER A 6 -17.30 -4.84 -5.68
N ALA A 7 -17.57 -4.94 -4.37
CA ALA A 7 -18.36 -6.03 -3.82
C ALA A 7 -19.79 -6.06 -4.38
N ALA A 8 -20.46 -4.90 -4.42
CA ALA A 8 -21.82 -4.81 -4.98
C ALA A 8 -21.86 -5.18 -6.47
N PHE A 9 -20.84 -4.74 -7.23
CA PHE A 9 -20.72 -5.04 -8.65
C PHE A 9 -20.50 -6.53 -8.91
N ILE A 10 -19.58 -7.16 -8.14
CA ILE A 10 -19.33 -8.61 -8.24
C ILE A 10 -20.61 -9.40 -7.93
N HIS A 11 -21.33 -9.05 -6.86
CA HIS A 11 -22.60 -9.71 -6.54
C HIS A 11 -23.64 -9.56 -7.64
N ALA A 12 -23.74 -8.38 -8.27
CA ALA A 12 -24.68 -8.17 -9.38
C ALA A 12 -24.33 -9.04 -10.58
N LEU A 13 -23.05 -9.15 -10.94
CA LEU A 13 -22.57 -10.00 -12.04
C LEU A 13 -22.85 -11.49 -11.76
N THR A 14 -22.51 -11.96 -10.55
CA THR A 14 -22.75 -13.37 -10.17
C THR A 14 -24.24 -13.71 -10.18
N LYS A 15 -25.09 -12.80 -9.71
CA LYS A 15 -26.56 -12.99 -9.77
C LYS A 15 -27.10 -13.02 -11.19
N SER A 16 -26.43 -12.36 -12.16
CA SER A 16 -26.79 -12.41 -13.58
C SER A 16 -26.27 -13.67 -14.29
N GLY A 17 -25.66 -14.62 -13.57
CA GLY A 17 -25.14 -15.87 -14.10
C GLY A 17 -23.77 -15.76 -14.74
N ARG A 18 -23.05 -14.62 -14.59
CA ARG A 18 -21.68 -14.47 -15.09
C ARG A 18 -20.67 -15.08 -14.15
N THR A 19 -19.64 -15.70 -14.72
CA THR A 19 -18.47 -16.18 -13.99
C THR A 19 -17.52 -15.01 -13.74
N VAL A 20 -17.14 -14.81 -12.47
CA VAL A 20 -16.30 -13.67 -12.06
C VAL A 20 -15.07 -14.18 -11.30
N ASP A 21 -13.88 -13.90 -11.84
CA ASP A 21 -12.62 -14.00 -11.09
C ASP A 21 -12.30 -12.66 -10.43
N VAL A 22 -11.80 -12.72 -9.20
CA VAL A 22 -11.46 -11.53 -8.41
C VAL A 22 -10.02 -11.61 -7.93
N ALA A 23 -9.24 -10.58 -8.22
CA ALA A 23 -7.84 -10.55 -7.86
C ALA A 23 -7.39 -9.19 -7.30
N ALA A 24 -6.23 -9.20 -6.62
CA ALA A 24 -5.53 -8.00 -6.20
C ALA A 24 -4.01 -8.24 -6.23
N PRO A 25 -3.16 -7.20 -6.30
CA PRO A 25 -1.71 -7.36 -6.37
C PRO A 25 -1.08 -7.89 -5.08
N THR A 26 -1.68 -7.64 -3.92
CA THR A 26 -1.12 -8.02 -2.60
C THR A 26 -2.06 -8.91 -1.81
N GLY A 27 -1.49 -9.76 -0.93
CA GLY A 27 -2.27 -10.61 -0.03
C GLY A 27 -3.17 -9.79 0.90
N LYS A 28 -2.70 -8.62 1.36
CA LYS A 28 -3.50 -7.72 2.19
C LYS A 28 -4.74 -7.18 1.46
N ALA A 29 -4.60 -6.72 0.23
CA ALA A 29 -5.72 -6.27 -0.58
C ALA A 29 -6.73 -7.41 -0.80
N VAL A 30 -6.23 -8.64 -1.09
CA VAL A 30 -7.04 -9.86 -1.14
C VAL A 30 -7.84 -10.05 0.14
N SER A 31 -7.17 -9.99 1.28
CA SER A 31 -7.78 -10.19 2.60
C SER A 31 -8.88 -9.16 2.93
N VAL A 32 -8.64 -7.89 2.57
CA VAL A 32 -9.63 -6.81 2.75
C VAL A 32 -10.84 -7.00 1.84
N LEU A 33 -10.62 -7.32 0.57
CA LEU A 33 -11.71 -7.51 -0.39
C LEU A 33 -12.51 -8.79 -0.07
N ALA A 34 -11.84 -9.90 0.25
CA ALA A 34 -12.47 -11.15 0.65
C ALA A 34 -13.39 -11.01 1.88
N SER A 35 -13.03 -10.12 2.82
CA SER A 35 -13.89 -9.84 3.99
C SER A 35 -15.23 -9.16 3.65
N LYS A 36 -15.43 -8.73 2.41
CA LYS A 36 -16.66 -8.08 1.90
C LYS A 36 -17.41 -8.96 0.89
N LEU A 37 -16.85 -10.11 0.56
CA LEU A 37 -17.38 -11.01 -0.46
C LEU A 37 -17.63 -12.39 0.13
N ASP A 38 -18.88 -12.69 0.44
CA ASP A 38 -19.27 -14.00 0.95
C ASP A 38 -19.28 -15.04 -0.18
N GLY A 39 -18.55 -16.15 0.00
CA GLY A 39 -18.56 -17.29 -0.92
C GLY A 39 -17.80 -17.08 -2.24
N ILE A 40 -17.12 -15.95 -2.43
CA ILE A 40 -16.33 -15.66 -3.62
C ILE A 40 -14.85 -15.71 -3.29
N GLU A 41 -14.10 -16.56 -4.01
CA GLU A 41 -12.65 -16.64 -3.83
C GLU A 41 -11.96 -15.40 -4.39
N VAL A 42 -11.16 -14.74 -3.56
CA VAL A 42 -10.28 -13.64 -3.97
C VAL A 42 -8.84 -14.12 -3.91
N ARG A 43 -8.07 -13.89 -4.96
CA ARG A 43 -6.68 -14.38 -5.09
C ARG A 43 -5.72 -13.23 -5.36
N THR A 44 -4.43 -13.41 -5.03
CA THR A 44 -3.42 -12.52 -5.59
C THR A 44 -3.28 -12.78 -7.09
N ILE A 45 -2.91 -11.74 -7.88
CA ILE A 45 -2.69 -11.90 -9.32
C ILE A 45 -1.68 -13.01 -9.59
N HIS A 46 -0.58 -13.07 -8.83
CA HIS A 46 0.42 -14.13 -8.96
C HIS A 46 -0.19 -15.54 -8.78
N ARG A 47 -1.04 -15.72 -7.76
CA ARG A 47 -1.71 -17.00 -7.51
C ARG A 47 -2.75 -17.32 -8.58
N LEU A 48 -3.50 -16.32 -9.03
CA LEU A 48 -4.48 -16.48 -10.10
C LEU A 48 -3.81 -16.98 -11.38
N LEU A 49 -2.66 -16.41 -11.73
CA LEU A 49 -1.89 -16.72 -12.93
C LEU A 49 -0.94 -17.93 -12.76
N GLY A 50 -0.80 -18.48 -11.54
CA GLY A 50 0.15 -19.56 -11.25
C GLY A 50 1.62 -19.13 -11.38
N LEU A 51 1.93 -17.85 -11.18
CA LEU A 51 3.29 -17.31 -11.30
C LEU A 51 4.13 -17.66 -10.07
N ALA A 52 5.31 -18.19 -10.29
CA ALA A 52 6.34 -18.30 -9.26
C ALA A 52 7.03 -16.93 -9.02
N PRO A 53 7.70 -16.73 -7.86
CA PRO A 53 8.42 -15.50 -7.60
C PRO A 53 9.40 -15.15 -8.73
N GLY A 54 9.30 -13.92 -9.23
CA GLY A 54 10.12 -13.40 -10.32
C GLY A 54 9.70 -13.83 -11.75
N GLN A 55 8.65 -14.64 -11.89
CA GLN A 55 8.06 -14.96 -13.19
C GLN A 55 7.03 -13.90 -13.60
N LEU A 56 7.07 -13.51 -14.88
CA LEU A 56 6.12 -12.57 -15.50
C LEU A 56 5.43 -13.18 -16.74
N ILE A 57 5.64 -14.46 -17.01
CA ILE A 57 4.99 -15.16 -18.13
C ILE A 57 4.14 -16.28 -17.54
N SER A 58 2.83 -16.21 -17.79
CA SER A 58 1.90 -17.26 -17.43
C SER A 58 1.53 -18.05 -18.71
N THR A 59 1.47 -19.38 -18.56
CA THR A 59 0.88 -20.27 -19.59
C THR A 59 -0.60 -20.53 -19.30
N ARG A 60 -1.10 -20.07 -18.14
CA ARG A 60 -2.48 -20.27 -17.73
C ARG A 60 -3.40 -19.32 -18.49
N LYS A 61 -4.54 -19.83 -18.97
CA LYS A 61 -5.65 -19.02 -19.46
C LYS A 61 -6.73 -18.93 -18.39
N LEU A 62 -7.40 -17.79 -18.32
CA LEU A 62 -8.50 -17.54 -17.41
C LEU A 62 -9.82 -17.75 -18.14
N GLU A 63 -10.66 -18.61 -17.60
CA GLU A 63 -11.96 -18.99 -18.16
C GLU A 63 -13.08 -18.31 -17.35
N CYS A 64 -13.14 -16.98 -17.40
CA CYS A 64 -14.18 -16.20 -16.73
C CYS A 64 -14.77 -15.15 -17.66
N ASP A 65 -16.03 -14.78 -17.44
CA ASP A 65 -16.67 -13.70 -18.20
C ASP A 65 -16.12 -12.33 -17.80
N VAL A 66 -15.79 -12.17 -16.50
CA VAL A 66 -15.26 -10.91 -15.95
C VAL A 66 -14.12 -11.19 -15.01
N LEU A 67 -13.00 -10.50 -15.21
CA LEU A 67 -11.93 -10.39 -14.23
C LEU A 67 -11.96 -9.01 -13.58
N LEU A 68 -12.18 -8.95 -12.26
CA LEU A 68 -12.04 -7.72 -11.48
C LEU A 68 -10.72 -7.72 -10.72
N VAL A 69 -9.96 -6.64 -10.89
CA VAL A 69 -8.67 -6.44 -10.21
C VAL A 69 -8.75 -5.18 -9.36
N ASP A 70 -8.72 -5.36 -8.03
CA ASP A 70 -8.65 -4.24 -7.07
C ASP A 70 -7.21 -3.81 -6.80
N GLU A 71 -7.01 -2.58 -6.33
CA GLU A 71 -5.71 -1.94 -6.10
C GLU A 71 -4.79 -1.96 -7.34
N ALA A 72 -5.39 -1.77 -8.54
CA ALA A 72 -4.68 -1.83 -9.81
C ALA A 72 -3.57 -0.78 -9.98
N SER A 73 -3.58 0.28 -9.19
CA SER A 73 -2.49 1.28 -9.11
C SER A 73 -1.14 0.71 -8.68
N MET A 74 -1.13 -0.49 -8.06
CA MET A 74 0.10 -1.17 -7.64
C MET A 74 0.69 -2.11 -8.70
N ILE A 75 0.09 -2.21 -9.89
CA ILE A 75 0.47 -3.15 -10.95
C ILE A 75 1.44 -2.48 -11.92
N GLY A 76 2.67 -2.99 -11.98
CA GLY A 76 3.66 -2.59 -12.99
C GLY A 76 3.41 -3.19 -14.37
N SER A 77 4.13 -2.72 -15.39
CA SER A 77 3.92 -3.14 -16.79
C SER A 77 4.11 -4.64 -17.00
N GLY A 78 5.10 -5.26 -16.34
CA GLY A 78 5.34 -6.70 -16.49
C GLY A 78 4.18 -7.56 -15.99
N LEU A 79 3.66 -7.25 -14.79
CA LEU A 79 2.52 -7.98 -14.22
C LEU A 79 1.22 -7.69 -14.99
N MET A 80 1.03 -6.47 -15.48
CA MET A 80 -0.09 -6.11 -16.36
C MET A 80 -0.04 -6.91 -17.68
N SER A 81 1.13 -7.02 -18.29
CA SER A 81 1.33 -7.81 -19.51
C SER A 81 1.01 -9.30 -19.28
N ALA A 82 1.48 -9.88 -18.17
CA ALA A 82 1.18 -11.26 -17.81
C ALA A 82 -0.34 -11.48 -17.62
N LEU A 83 -1.01 -10.51 -16.97
CA LEU A 83 -2.44 -10.53 -16.73
C LEU A 83 -3.22 -10.50 -18.07
N LEU A 84 -2.92 -9.54 -18.93
CA LEU A 84 -3.56 -9.41 -20.25
C LEU A 84 -3.32 -10.63 -21.12
N GLY A 85 -2.09 -11.19 -21.08
CA GLY A 85 -1.76 -12.42 -21.83
C GLY A 85 -2.54 -13.66 -21.36
N ALA A 86 -3.05 -13.66 -20.14
CA ALA A 86 -3.84 -14.77 -19.61
C ALA A 86 -5.34 -14.65 -19.89
N LEU A 87 -5.85 -13.48 -20.27
CA LEU A 87 -7.27 -13.29 -20.59
C LEU A 87 -7.65 -13.97 -21.89
N ASP A 88 -8.88 -14.47 -21.96
CA ASP A 88 -9.54 -14.77 -23.23
C ASP A 88 -10.02 -13.46 -23.87
N LYS A 89 -10.20 -13.49 -25.20
CA LYS A 89 -10.67 -12.33 -25.98
C LYS A 89 -12.06 -11.81 -25.55
N ASP A 90 -12.88 -12.68 -25.00
CA ASP A 90 -14.25 -12.38 -24.58
C ASP A 90 -14.34 -12.02 -23.08
N THR A 91 -13.23 -12.13 -22.33
CA THR A 91 -13.17 -11.77 -20.92
C THR A 91 -13.15 -10.25 -20.75
N GLN A 92 -14.11 -9.72 -20.00
CA GLN A 92 -14.13 -8.31 -19.62
C GLN A 92 -13.18 -8.04 -18.44
N LEU A 93 -12.21 -7.14 -18.63
CA LEU A 93 -11.31 -6.70 -17.56
C LEU A 93 -11.84 -5.43 -16.88
N VAL A 94 -11.96 -5.47 -15.55
CA VAL A 94 -12.34 -4.34 -14.71
C VAL A 94 -11.19 -4.01 -13.75
N LEU A 95 -10.56 -2.86 -13.94
CA LEU A 95 -9.48 -2.38 -13.08
C LEU A 95 -10.03 -1.36 -12.08
N VAL A 96 -9.78 -1.58 -10.80
CA VAL A 96 -10.17 -0.68 -9.71
C VAL A 96 -8.92 -0.19 -8.99
N GLY A 97 -8.78 1.11 -8.78
CA GLY A 97 -7.58 1.67 -8.16
C GLY A 97 -7.70 3.17 -7.91
N ASP A 98 -6.59 3.76 -7.52
CA ASP A 98 -6.46 5.19 -7.27
C ASP A 98 -5.18 5.69 -7.95
N PRO A 99 -5.28 6.48 -9.04
CA PRO A 99 -4.11 6.90 -9.80
C PRO A 99 -3.21 7.89 -9.05
N ASP A 100 -3.68 8.49 -7.96
CA ASP A 100 -2.93 9.45 -7.17
C ASP A 100 -2.14 8.80 -6.02
N GLN A 101 -2.39 7.50 -5.73
CA GLN A 101 -1.59 6.75 -4.79
C GLN A 101 -0.19 6.43 -5.36
N LEU A 102 0.66 5.80 -4.52
CA LEU A 102 1.99 5.36 -4.91
C LEU A 102 1.97 4.55 -6.20
N ASN A 103 2.90 4.86 -7.08
CA ASN A 103 3.17 4.07 -8.27
C ASN A 103 3.65 2.65 -7.91
N PRO A 104 3.53 1.69 -8.83
CA PRO A 104 4.08 0.35 -8.63
C PRO A 104 5.57 0.39 -8.26
N VAL A 105 6.04 -0.58 -7.48
CA VAL A 105 7.48 -0.76 -7.23
C VAL A 105 8.17 -1.20 -8.53
N ASP A 106 7.50 -2.09 -9.29
CA ASP A 106 7.97 -2.54 -10.59
C ASP A 106 7.86 -1.43 -11.66
N PRO A 107 8.64 -1.52 -12.76
CA PRO A 107 8.61 -0.54 -13.84
C PRO A 107 7.22 -0.35 -14.46
N GLY A 108 6.97 0.88 -14.90
CA GLY A 108 5.71 1.30 -15.54
C GLY A 108 4.62 1.66 -14.52
N ARG A 109 3.53 2.26 -15.06
CA ARG A 109 2.35 2.65 -14.28
C ARG A 109 1.08 2.57 -15.15
N PRO A 110 0.79 1.41 -15.72
CA PRO A 110 -0.24 1.27 -16.76
C PRO A 110 -1.62 1.75 -16.29
N PHE A 111 -2.01 1.49 -15.05
CA PHE A 111 -3.29 1.98 -14.51
C PHE A 111 -3.37 3.51 -14.49
N TYR A 112 -2.31 4.20 -14.03
CA TYR A 112 -2.25 5.66 -14.05
C TYR A 112 -2.39 6.20 -15.47
N ASP A 113 -1.65 5.63 -16.42
CA ASP A 113 -1.62 6.09 -17.82
C ASP A 113 -2.99 5.89 -18.48
N ILE A 114 -3.64 4.74 -18.25
CA ILE A 114 -5.00 4.46 -18.75
C ILE A 114 -6.00 5.51 -18.22
N VAL A 115 -5.98 5.76 -16.90
CA VAL A 115 -6.96 6.64 -16.26
C VAL A 115 -6.73 8.10 -16.61
N ARG A 116 -5.47 8.58 -16.61
CA ARG A 116 -5.14 10.00 -16.84
C ARG A 116 -5.30 10.42 -18.29
N ASN A 117 -5.06 9.50 -19.23
CA ASN A 117 -5.20 9.77 -20.66
C ASN A 117 -6.55 9.30 -21.22
N ASN A 118 -7.46 8.78 -20.39
CA ASN A 118 -8.77 8.23 -20.79
C ASN A 118 -8.64 7.20 -21.94
N LEU A 119 -7.62 6.35 -21.89
CA LEU A 119 -7.36 5.34 -22.94
C LEU A 119 -8.43 4.25 -23.02
N LEU A 120 -9.15 4.01 -21.94
CA LEU A 120 -10.29 3.10 -21.83
C LEU A 120 -11.46 3.82 -21.14
N PRO A 121 -12.68 3.29 -21.17
CA PRO A 121 -13.81 3.83 -20.40
C PRO A 121 -13.49 3.92 -18.92
N VAL A 122 -13.63 5.12 -18.33
CA VAL A 122 -13.30 5.39 -16.91
C VAL A 122 -14.54 5.85 -16.16
N ALA A 123 -14.89 5.11 -15.10
CA ALA A 123 -15.88 5.55 -14.11
C ALA A 123 -15.15 6.13 -12.88
N ARG A 124 -15.42 7.40 -12.56
CA ARG A 124 -14.78 8.10 -11.42
C ARG A 124 -15.74 8.21 -10.26
N LEU A 125 -15.28 7.76 -9.07
CA LEU A 125 -16.01 8.01 -7.82
C LEU A 125 -15.59 9.36 -7.27
N THR A 126 -16.53 10.31 -7.24
CA THR A 126 -16.28 11.71 -6.84
C THR A 126 -16.73 11.99 -5.41
N GLU A 127 -17.60 11.14 -4.83
CA GLU A 127 -18.12 11.35 -3.48
C GLU A 127 -17.31 10.55 -2.45
N PRO A 128 -16.68 11.22 -1.47
CA PRO A 128 -15.96 10.57 -0.40
C PRO A 128 -16.95 9.88 0.54
N GLN A 129 -16.65 8.64 0.95
CA GLN A 129 -17.50 7.86 1.87
C GLN A 129 -16.88 7.75 3.27
N ARG A 130 -15.61 8.07 3.45
CA ARG A 130 -14.88 7.92 4.72
C ARG A 130 -14.83 9.18 5.55
N GLN A 131 -14.88 10.32 4.89
CA GLN A 131 -14.74 11.64 5.49
C GLN A 131 -15.87 12.53 4.98
N SER A 132 -16.31 13.51 5.79
CA SER A 132 -17.25 14.52 5.32
C SER A 132 -16.61 15.36 4.21
N MET A 133 -17.43 15.95 3.35
CA MET A 133 -16.96 16.89 2.32
C MET A 133 -16.20 18.09 2.91
N ASP A 134 -16.49 18.43 4.17
CA ASP A 134 -15.82 19.52 4.92
C ASP A 134 -14.53 19.08 5.62
N SER A 135 -14.08 17.82 5.40
CA SER A 135 -12.84 17.32 6.00
C SER A 135 -11.62 18.05 5.42
N GLY A 136 -10.81 18.63 6.28
CA GLY A 136 -9.54 19.23 5.89
C GLY A 136 -8.54 18.24 5.34
N LEU A 137 -8.55 16.98 5.84
CA LEU A 137 -7.76 15.87 5.27
C LEU A 137 -8.09 15.65 3.80
N LEU A 138 -9.40 15.62 3.48
CA LEU A 138 -9.86 15.42 2.12
C LEU A 138 -9.47 16.58 1.21
N GLN A 139 -9.65 17.81 1.68
CA GLN A 139 -9.26 19.03 0.94
C GLN A 139 -7.74 19.07 0.69
N MET A 140 -6.95 18.69 1.68
CA MET A 140 -5.49 18.59 1.53
C MET A 140 -5.10 17.49 0.54
N ALA A 141 -5.74 16.31 0.59
CA ALA A 141 -5.48 15.22 -0.35
C ALA A 141 -5.85 15.60 -1.79
N TYR A 142 -7.02 16.18 -2.01
CA TYR A 142 -7.43 16.65 -3.35
C TYR A 142 -6.55 17.79 -3.85
N GLY A 143 -6.20 18.74 -2.98
CA GLY A 143 -5.23 19.77 -3.32
C GLY A 143 -3.92 19.17 -3.81
N MET A 144 -3.39 18.14 -3.12
CA MET A 144 -2.18 17.44 -3.56
C MET A 144 -2.36 16.78 -4.93
N ALA A 145 -3.48 16.07 -5.16
CA ALA A 145 -3.75 15.46 -6.47
C ALA A 145 -3.77 16.50 -7.60
N ASP A 146 -4.24 17.72 -7.32
CA ASP A 146 -4.27 18.85 -8.24
C ASP A 146 -2.95 19.67 -8.29
N GLY A 147 -1.91 19.25 -7.58
CA GLY A 147 -0.64 19.99 -7.50
C GLY A 147 -0.71 21.26 -6.65
N LYS A 148 -1.66 21.34 -5.69
CA LYS A 148 -1.86 22.48 -4.80
C LYS A 148 -1.62 22.07 -3.35
N PHE A 149 -0.92 22.93 -2.61
CA PHE A 149 -0.73 22.75 -1.18
C PHE A 149 -1.83 23.50 -0.40
N VAL A 150 -2.67 22.75 0.31
CA VAL A 150 -3.77 23.28 1.12
C VAL A 150 -3.45 23.08 2.60
N PHE A 151 -3.12 24.16 3.30
CA PHE A 151 -2.85 24.16 4.74
C PHE A 151 -3.06 25.58 5.29
N PRO A 152 -3.58 25.79 6.52
CA PRO A 152 -3.99 24.78 7.49
C PRO A 152 -5.28 24.04 7.11
N ALA A 153 -5.41 22.82 7.60
CA ALA A 153 -6.55 21.97 7.36
C ALA A 153 -7.17 21.51 8.69
N LYS A 154 -8.49 21.48 8.77
CA LYS A 154 -9.25 21.27 10.01
C LYS A 154 -8.85 19.99 10.77
N ASP A 155 -8.63 18.90 10.03
CA ASP A 155 -8.33 17.58 10.62
C ASP A 155 -6.83 17.24 10.52
N VAL A 156 -5.98 18.27 10.46
CA VAL A 156 -4.54 18.11 10.38
C VAL A 156 -3.87 18.99 11.44
N THR A 157 -3.03 18.37 12.27
CA THR A 157 -2.19 19.08 13.24
C THR A 157 -0.74 19.04 12.78
N HIS A 158 -0.03 20.14 12.87
CA HIS A 158 1.39 20.21 12.54
C HIS A 158 2.22 20.61 13.75
N PHE A 159 3.28 19.84 14.00
CA PHE A 159 4.34 20.17 14.95
C PHE A 159 5.62 20.51 14.19
N ASN A 160 5.94 21.80 14.12
CA ASN A 160 7.18 22.25 13.49
C ASN A 160 8.35 21.95 14.42
N LEU A 161 9.15 20.95 14.09
CA LEU A 161 10.27 20.50 14.91
C LEU A 161 11.53 20.35 14.05
N PRO A 162 12.71 20.61 14.64
CA PRO A 162 13.95 20.34 13.97
C PRO A 162 14.16 18.81 13.81
N PRO A 163 14.91 18.36 12.77
CA PRO A 163 15.04 16.96 12.40
C PRO A 163 15.42 16.03 13.55
N GLU A 164 16.32 16.47 14.42
CA GLU A 164 16.81 15.70 15.58
C GLU A 164 15.73 15.40 16.63
N ARG A 165 14.62 16.16 16.63
CA ARG A 165 13.50 15.97 17.55
C ARG A 165 12.32 15.23 16.97
N VAL A 166 12.26 15.04 15.66
CA VAL A 166 11.11 14.43 14.97
C VAL A 166 10.84 13.01 15.46
N LEU A 167 11.88 12.17 15.54
CA LEU A 167 11.75 10.79 15.98
C LEU A 167 11.28 10.69 17.43
N SER A 168 11.94 11.42 18.36
CA SER A 168 11.59 11.38 19.78
C SER A 168 10.17 11.86 20.05
N GLU A 169 9.73 12.94 19.41
CA GLU A 169 8.36 13.45 19.57
C GLU A 169 7.32 12.47 18.98
N ALA A 170 7.61 11.82 17.85
CA ALA A 170 6.73 10.80 17.28
C ALA A 170 6.57 9.61 18.25
N VAL A 171 7.64 9.16 18.90
CA VAL A 171 7.61 8.13 19.94
C VAL A 171 6.80 8.61 21.15
N ASP A 172 7.05 9.84 21.62
CA ASP A 172 6.32 10.43 22.75
C ASP A 172 4.82 10.55 22.49
N LEU A 173 4.42 10.96 21.29
CA LEU A 173 3.02 11.03 20.89
C LEU A 173 2.37 9.66 20.85
N TYR A 174 3.06 8.67 20.32
CA TYR A 174 2.52 7.32 20.24
C TYR A 174 2.38 6.67 21.61
N CYS A 175 3.38 6.80 22.48
CA CYS A 175 3.42 6.16 23.80
C CYS A 175 2.54 6.87 24.84
N SER A 176 2.37 8.19 24.73
CA SER A 176 1.54 8.97 25.66
C SER A 176 0.05 8.78 25.35
N ASP A 177 -0.79 9.11 26.36
CA ASP A 177 -2.24 9.11 26.18
C ASP A 177 -2.78 10.41 25.56
N ARG A 178 -1.90 11.36 25.17
CA ARG A 178 -2.30 12.64 24.57
C ARG A 178 -3.19 12.45 23.32
N VAL A 179 -2.79 11.55 22.43
CA VAL A 179 -3.55 11.25 21.19
C VAL A 179 -4.82 10.48 21.53
N VAL A 180 -4.73 9.48 22.41
CA VAL A 180 -5.88 8.69 22.89
C VAL A 180 -6.97 9.58 23.46
N ASN A 181 -6.60 10.45 24.42
CA ASN A 181 -7.55 11.34 25.11
C ASN A 181 -8.13 12.41 24.16
N ARG A 182 -7.29 12.98 23.28
CA ARG A 182 -7.72 14.05 22.36
C ARG A 182 -8.74 13.54 21.32
N PHE A 183 -8.56 12.32 20.83
CA PHE A 183 -9.36 11.76 19.73
C PHE A 183 -10.30 10.66 20.18
N GLY A 184 -10.39 10.36 21.47
CA GLY A 184 -11.30 9.35 22.03
C GLY A 184 -11.04 7.95 21.49
N LEU A 185 -9.75 7.56 21.40
CA LEU A 185 -9.40 6.25 20.88
C LEU A 185 -9.68 5.17 21.93
N THR A 186 -10.30 4.08 21.52
CA THR A 186 -10.63 2.94 22.39
C THR A 186 -9.63 1.79 22.25
N ASP A 187 -8.92 1.73 21.12
CA ASP A 187 -7.85 0.76 20.86
C ASP A 187 -6.63 1.47 20.26
N LYS A 188 -5.73 1.89 21.14
CA LYS A 188 -4.52 2.62 20.79
C LYS A 188 -3.69 1.92 19.71
N LEU A 189 -3.55 0.60 19.80
CA LEU A 189 -2.67 -0.17 18.92
C LEU A 189 -3.23 -0.33 17.49
N ARG A 190 -4.56 -0.36 17.35
CA ARG A 190 -5.22 -0.51 16.04
C ARG A 190 -5.63 0.82 15.43
N GLN A 191 -5.87 1.85 16.25
CA GLN A 191 -6.38 3.15 15.80
C GLN A 191 -5.30 4.21 15.58
N GLN A 192 -4.05 3.93 15.94
CA GLN A 192 -2.90 4.79 15.65
C GLN A 192 -1.91 4.11 14.69
N LEU A 193 -1.32 4.90 13.80
CA LEU A 193 -0.27 4.46 12.91
C LEU A 193 0.75 5.60 12.73
N CYS A 194 2.03 5.29 12.83
CA CYS A 194 3.08 6.22 12.45
C CYS A 194 3.63 5.86 11.07
N LEU A 195 3.69 6.84 10.17
CA LEU A 195 4.26 6.69 8.84
C LEU A 195 5.61 7.40 8.77
N ILE A 196 6.60 6.62 8.37
CA ILE A 196 7.97 7.07 8.15
C ILE A 196 8.19 7.02 6.65
N PRO A 197 8.25 8.17 5.97
CA PRO A 197 8.10 8.23 4.50
C PRO A 197 9.22 7.61 3.69
N VAL A 198 10.24 6.98 4.28
CA VAL A 198 11.50 6.73 3.59
C VAL A 198 11.87 5.27 3.45
N LYS A 199 12.44 4.92 2.28
CA LYS A 199 12.87 3.58 1.88
C LYS A 199 14.40 3.40 1.86
N ASP A 200 15.20 4.47 1.97
CA ASP A 200 16.67 4.40 1.88
C ASP A 200 17.28 3.77 3.14
N ASP A 201 18.40 3.05 3.01
CA ASP A 201 19.07 2.31 4.10
C ASP A 201 19.40 3.18 5.33
N LYS A 202 19.74 4.46 5.12
CA LYS A 202 19.94 5.43 6.22
C LYS A 202 18.66 5.69 7.02
N PHE A 203 17.49 5.57 6.41
CA PHE A 203 16.20 5.87 7.02
C PHE A 203 15.42 4.60 7.41
N ALA A 204 15.74 3.44 6.87
CA ALA A 204 15.29 2.16 7.39
C ALA A 204 15.65 2.03 8.87
N ILE A 205 16.80 2.59 9.25
CA ILE A 205 17.24 2.67 10.65
C ILE A 205 16.25 3.47 11.52
N ASN A 206 15.62 4.53 11.01
CA ASN A 206 14.63 5.31 11.75
C ASN A 206 13.35 4.51 12.01
N THR A 207 12.92 3.66 11.06
CA THR A 207 11.78 2.75 11.28
C THR A 207 12.11 1.72 12.35
N VAL A 208 13.30 1.15 12.33
CA VAL A 208 13.76 0.20 13.37
C VAL A 208 13.87 0.88 14.73
N ARG A 209 14.49 2.07 14.80
CA ARG A 209 14.63 2.84 16.06
C ARG A 209 13.27 3.22 16.63
N TYR A 210 12.38 3.79 15.80
CA TYR A 210 11.03 4.14 16.24
C TYR A 210 10.31 2.94 16.84
N ASN A 211 10.26 1.82 16.13
CA ASN A 211 9.58 0.62 16.61
C ASN A 211 10.21 0.05 17.87
N THR A 212 11.55 0.08 17.97
CA THR A 212 12.28 -0.36 19.17
C THR A 212 11.96 0.52 20.37
N ASP A 213 12.03 1.84 20.21
CA ASP A 213 11.79 2.80 21.29
C ASP A 213 10.33 2.72 21.77
N VAL A 214 9.36 2.59 20.85
CA VAL A 214 7.95 2.41 21.21
C VAL A 214 7.74 1.11 21.97
N SER A 215 8.26 -0.02 21.47
CA SER A 215 8.12 -1.32 22.15
C SER A 215 8.75 -1.31 23.54
N GLN A 216 9.93 -0.71 23.70
CA GLN A 216 10.61 -0.59 25.00
C GLN A 216 9.82 0.26 26.01
N ARG A 217 9.22 1.35 25.55
CA ARG A 217 8.43 2.23 26.43
C ARG A 217 7.09 1.62 26.83
N LEU A 218 6.45 0.89 25.92
CA LEU A 218 5.17 0.20 26.21
C LEU A 218 5.38 -1.06 27.08
N HIS A 219 6.55 -1.70 26.98
CA HIS A 219 6.88 -2.94 27.68
C HIS A 219 8.21 -2.85 28.43
N PRO A 220 8.33 -1.98 29.46
CA PRO A 220 9.59 -1.74 30.17
C PRO A 220 10.09 -2.99 30.92
N ALA A 221 9.18 -3.87 31.32
CA ALA A 221 9.51 -5.14 32.02
C ALA A 221 9.83 -6.31 31.07
N ARG A 222 10.05 -6.05 29.77
CA ARG A 222 10.35 -7.07 28.77
C ARG A 222 11.57 -7.92 29.20
N LEU A 223 11.39 -9.24 29.16
CA LEU A 223 12.48 -10.17 29.39
C LEU A 223 13.56 -10.02 28.31
N THR A 224 14.82 -9.90 28.70
CA THR A 224 15.97 -9.59 27.85
C THR A 224 16.28 -10.64 26.78
N ARG A 225 15.60 -11.80 26.78
CA ARG A 225 15.85 -12.93 25.86
C ARG A 225 15.02 -12.90 24.58
N SER A 226 13.97 -12.07 24.50
CA SER A 226 13.13 -12.00 23.30
C SER A 226 13.14 -10.60 22.69
N LYS A 227 13.17 -10.55 21.36
CA LYS A 227 13.01 -9.30 20.60
C LYS A 227 11.62 -8.70 20.81
N PHE A 228 10.59 -9.55 20.99
CA PHE A 228 9.19 -9.15 21.04
C PHE A 228 8.61 -9.35 22.45
N ALA A 229 7.61 -8.56 22.81
CA ALA A 229 6.86 -8.64 24.05
C ALA A 229 5.37 -8.91 23.77
N VAL A 230 4.72 -9.64 24.68
CA VAL A 230 3.25 -9.78 24.62
C VAL A 230 2.62 -8.39 24.70
N GLY A 231 1.68 -8.13 23.78
CA GLY A 231 1.10 -6.80 23.58
C GLY A 231 1.74 -5.99 22.45
N ASP A 232 2.91 -6.41 21.91
CA ASP A 232 3.51 -5.74 20.78
C ASP A 232 2.59 -5.71 19.56
N ARG A 233 2.57 -4.58 18.86
CA ARG A 233 1.96 -4.44 17.55
C ARG A 233 2.87 -5.05 16.50
N MET A 234 2.36 -6.00 15.72
CA MET A 234 3.11 -6.80 14.77
C MET A 234 2.62 -6.57 13.34
N ILE A 235 3.52 -6.76 12.36
CA ILE A 235 3.20 -6.84 10.94
C ILE A 235 3.87 -8.07 10.34
N PHE A 236 3.13 -8.89 9.60
CA PHE A 236 3.70 -10.00 8.84
C PHE A 236 4.43 -9.48 7.60
N THR A 237 5.60 -10.05 7.32
CA THR A 237 6.48 -9.64 6.22
C THR A 237 6.53 -10.64 5.07
N VAL A 238 5.86 -11.77 5.23
CA VAL A 238 5.79 -12.84 4.23
C VAL A 238 4.35 -13.35 4.10
N ASN A 239 4.03 -13.93 2.93
CA ASN A 239 2.81 -14.72 2.80
C ASN A 239 3.10 -16.13 3.34
N ASN A 240 2.22 -16.62 4.20
CA ASN A 240 2.26 -18.01 4.65
C ASN A 240 0.85 -18.58 4.66
N TYR A 241 0.57 -19.42 3.68
CA TYR A 241 -0.76 -20.00 3.48
C TYR A 241 -1.03 -21.20 4.41
N GLU A 242 0.02 -21.81 4.97
CA GLU A 242 -0.11 -22.88 5.97
C GLU A 242 -0.67 -22.33 7.29
N TYR A 243 -0.14 -21.19 7.75
CA TYR A 243 -0.65 -20.49 8.93
C TYR A 243 -1.84 -19.57 8.61
N GLY A 244 -2.12 -19.29 7.36
CA GLY A 244 -3.27 -18.50 6.90
C GLY A 244 -3.08 -16.99 6.92
N PHE A 245 -1.88 -16.46 7.14
CA PHE A 245 -1.60 -15.03 7.12
C PHE A 245 -0.89 -14.56 5.84
N VAL A 246 -0.99 -13.28 5.58
CA VAL A 246 -0.41 -12.65 4.38
C VAL A 246 0.51 -11.48 4.72
N ASN A 247 1.43 -11.17 3.80
CA ASN A 247 2.33 -10.03 3.91
C ASN A 247 1.55 -8.71 4.06
N GLY A 248 1.97 -7.88 5.00
CA GLY A 248 1.34 -6.60 5.33
C GLY A 248 0.13 -6.71 6.28
N GLU A 249 -0.29 -7.91 6.65
CA GLU A 249 -1.32 -8.11 7.66
C GLU A 249 -0.78 -7.74 9.05
N MET A 250 -1.60 -7.05 9.84
CA MET A 250 -1.19 -6.55 11.15
C MET A 250 -1.97 -7.26 12.26
N GLY A 251 -1.34 -7.37 13.43
CA GLY A 251 -1.94 -8.01 14.59
C GLY A 251 -1.26 -7.58 15.89
N ILE A 252 -1.70 -8.18 16.99
CA ILE A 252 -1.16 -8.00 18.33
C ILE A 252 -0.64 -9.32 18.84
N LEU A 253 0.57 -9.33 19.36
CA LEU A 253 1.20 -10.49 19.98
C LEU A 253 0.47 -10.84 21.29
N ARG A 254 -0.25 -11.96 21.31
CA ARG A 254 -1.09 -12.36 22.45
C ARG A 254 -0.39 -13.28 23.42
N SER A 255 0.46 -14.18 22.90
CA SER A 255 1.32 -15.02 23.74
C SER A 255 2.66 -15.26 23.06
N HIS A 256 3.71 -15.42 23.87
CA HIS A 256 5.07 -15.67 23.39
C HIS A 256 5.85 -16.40 24.48
N GLY A 257 6.26 -17.63 24.19
CA GLY A 257 6.99 -18.52 25.10
C GLY A 257 6.47 -19.94 25.05
N GLY A 258 7.25 -20.85 25.61
CA GLY A 258 6.90 -22.29 25.62
C GLY A 258 6.90 -22.96 24.24
N GLY A 259 7.63 -22.40 23.28
CA GLY A 259 7.76 -22.91 21.92
C GLY A 259 6.67 -22.45 20.94
N VAL A 260 5.62 -21.80 21.41
CA VAL A 260 4.49 -21.33 20.59
C VAL A 260 4.24 -19.84 20.81
N THR A 261 3.94 -19.16 19.72
CA THR A 261 3.56 -17.74 19.69
C THR A 261 2.19 -17.60 19.07
N THR A 262 1.33 -16.75 19.65
CA THR A 262 0.03 -16.42 19.06
C THR A 262 -0.07 -14.94 18.73
N ILE A 263 -0.58 -14.63 17.54
CA ILE A 263 -0.86 -13.27 17.07
C ILE A 263 -2.32 -13.20 16.68
N GLU A 264 -3.05 -12.25 17.25
CA GLU A 264 -4.42 -11.91 16.86
C GLU A 264 -4.38 -10.76 15.85
N ASN A 265 -4.88 -11.00 14.65
CA ASN A 265 -4.93 -9.95 13.63
C ASN A 265 -6.02 -8.90 13.93
N ASP A 266 -6.08 -7.85 13.09
CA ASP A 266 -7.04 -6.75 13.27
C ASP A 266 -8.52 -7.16 13.07
N ARG A 267 -8.76 -8.37 12.54
CA ARG A 267 -10.11 -8.96 12.35
C ARG A 267 -10.46 -9.97 13.45
N GLY A 268 -9.59 -10.16 14.44
CA GLY A 268 -9.82 -11.10 15.55
C GLY A 268 -9.43 -12.56 15.24
N LEU A 269 -8.82 -12.84 14.07
CA LEU A 269 -8.29 -14.17 13.76
C LEU A 269 -6.96 -14.38 14.50
N VAL A 270 -6.82 -15.55 15.12
CA VAL A 270 -5.63 -15.91 15.88
C VAL A 270 -4.77 -16.89 15.07
N TYR A 271 -3.53 -16.52 14.85
CA TYR A 271 -2.50 -17.34 14.23
C TYR A 271 -1.57 -17.92 15.30
N SER A 272 -1.30 -19.21 15.23
CA SER A 272 -0.35 -19.90 16.11
C SER A 272 0.82 -20.39 15.29
N LEU A 273 2.03 -20.01 15.66
CA LEU A 273 3.26 -20.38 14.98
C LEU A 273 4.35 -20.73 15.99
N GLU A 274 5.38 -21.45 15.54
CA GLU A 274 6.52 -21.77 16.39
C GLU A 274 7.32 -20.49 16.70
N GLU A 275 7.69 -20.35 17.98
CA GLU A 275 8.35 -19.17 18.51
C GLU A 275 9.59 -18.75 17.70
N TYR A 276 10.42 -19.72 17.27
CA TYR A 276 11.64 -19.46 16.52
C TYR A 276 11.40 -18.93 15.10
N LYS A 277 10.19 -19.10 14.55
CA LYS A 277 9.81 -18.60 13.24
C LYS A 277 9.34 -17.13 13.28
N LEU A 278 8.93 -16.63 14.45
CA LEU A 278 8.33 -15.30 14.57
C LEU A 278 9.21 -14.21 13.96
N SER A 279 10.49 -14.15 14.30
CA SER A 279 11.42 -13.12 13.82
C SER A 279 11.73 -13.18 12.32
N LYS A 280 11.42 -14.32 11.67
CA LYS A 280 11.56 -14.49 10.22
C LYS A 280 10.31 -14.10 9.45
N MET A 281 9.16 -14.08 10.13
CA MET A 281 7.84 -13.90 9.50
C MET A 281 7.15 -12.59 9.87
N ALA A 282 7.59 -11.95 10.96
CA ALA A 282 6.97 -10.72 11.46
C ALA A 282 7.99 -9.73 12.00
N GLU A 283 7.59 -8.47 11.98
CA GLU A 283 8.30 -7.32 12.54
C GLU A 283 7.35 -6.51 13.44
N TRP A 284 7.89 -5.53 14.18
CA TRP A 284 7.05 -4.55 14.85
C TRP A 284 6.26 -3.70 13.83
N GLY A 285 5.02 -3.42 14.16
CA GLY A 285 4.07 -2.69 13.31
C GLY A 285 3.59 -1.35 13.90
N TYR A 286 4.32 -0.73 14.83
CA TYR A 286 3.97 0.59 15.39
C TYR A 286 4.20 1.72 14.39
N GLY A 287 5.32 1.67 13.67
CA GLY A 287 5.68 2.57 12.59
C GLY A 287 6.00 1.79 11.32
N LEU A 288 5.47 2.26 10.19
CA LEU A 288 5.62 1.65 8.89
C LEU A 288 6.15 2.65 7.86
N THR A 289 6.81 2.14 6.82
CA THR A 289 7.01 2.96 5.62
C THR A 289 5.67 3.16 4.91
N VAL A 290 5.53 4.22 4.13
CA VAL A 290 4.30 4.48 3.38
C VAL A 290 3.98 3.31 2.43
N HIS A 291 4.98 2.69 1.81
CA HIS A 291 4.81 1.50 0.98
C HIS A 291 4.22 0.31 1.76
N LYS A 292 4.78 0.00 2.94
CA LYS A 292 4.25 -1.09 3.79
C LYS A 292 2.85 -0.78 4.34
N SER A 293 2.45 0.50 4.38
CA SER A 293 1.13 0.90 4.86
C SER A 293 0.02 0.81 3.81
N GLN A 294 0.33 0.50 2.55
CA GLN A 294 -0.68 0.33 1.50
C GLN A 294 -1.72 -0.73 1.92
N GLY A 295 -3.00 -0.42 1.72
CA GLY A 295 -4.10 -1.24 2.25
C GLY A 295 -4.30 -1.17 3.78
N SER A 296 -3.50 -0.38 4.54
CA SER A 296 -3.73 -0.08 5.95
C SER A 296 -4.41 1.26 6.13
N GLU A 297 -5.13 1.42 7.24
CA GLU A 297 -5.79 2.66 7.64
C GLU A 297 -5.82 2.74 9.18
N ALA A 298 -5.79 3.95 9.72
CA ALA A 298 -5.95 4.19 11.15
C ALA A 298 -6.81 5.44 11.38
N ASP A 299 -7.40 5.56 12.56
CA ASP A 299 -8.17 6.76 12.92
C ASP A 299 -7.27 7.99 12.97
N VAL A 300 -6.10 7.84 13.56
CA VAL A 300 -5.07 8.88 13.64
C VAL A 300 -3.77 8.38 13.02
N VAL A 301 -3.24 9.15 12.06
CA VAL A 301 -1.97 8.84 11.40
C VAL A 301 -0.97 9.94 11.67
N THR A 302 0.17 9.57 12.24
CA THR A 302 1.32 10.46 12.40
C THR A 302 2.24 10.30 11.20
N ILE A 303 2.62 11.40 10.55
CA ILE A 303 3.53 11.42 9.39
C ILE A 303 4.79 12.19 9.77
N MET A 304 5.94 11.52 9.76
CA MET A 304 7.24 12.15 10.04
C MET A 304 7.75 12.84 8.77
N LEU A 305 8.20 14.10 8.94
CA LEU A 305 8.71 14.95 7.86
C LEU A 305 10.15 15.35 8.16
N ASP A 306 11.11 14.64 7.58
CA ASP A 306 12.53 14.90 7.74
C ASP A 306 13.08 15.55 6.45
N PRO A 307 13.56 16.80 6.49
CA PRO A 307 14.10 17.49 5.31
C PRO A 307 15.28 16.78 4.65
N SER A 308 16.04 15.97 5.39
CA SER A 308 17.17 15.20 4.83
C SER A 308 16.71 14.15 3.83
N ALA A 309 15.44 13.72 3.91
CA ALA A 309 14.77 12.83 2.97
C ALA A 309 14.00 13.58 1.87
N GLY A 310 14.22 14.88 1.71
CA GLY A 310 13.41 15.76 0.88
C GLY A 310 13.29 15.34 -0.59
N HIS A 311 14.33 14.70 -1.15
CA HIS A 311 14.31 14.18 -2.52
C HIS A 311 13.33 13.00 -2.72
N MET A 312 12.99 12.28 -1.65
CA MET A 312 12.09 11.13 -1.68
C MET A 312 10.61 11.49 -1.52
N TYR A 313 10.32 12.72 -1.08
CA TYR A 313 8.94 13.17 -0.96
C TYR A 313 8.38 13.51 -2.33
N THR A 314 7.58 12.59 -2.86
CA THR A 314 6.76 12.81 -4.04
C THR A 314 5.31 13.08 -3.65
N ARG A 315 4.56 13.68 -4.55
CA ARG A 315 3.12 13.92 -4.40
C ARG A 315 2.38 12.63 -4.06
N ASN A 316 2.63 11.56 -4.81
CA ASN A 316 1.99 10.27 -4.64
C ASN A 316 2.32 9.63 -3.27
N LEU A 317 3.58 9.79 -2.79
CA LEU A 317 3.98 9.27 -1.48
C LEU A 317 3.20 9.96 -0.36
N LEU A 318 3.19 11.30 -0.33
CA LEU A 318 2.52 12.04 0.73
C LEU A 318 0.99 12.00 0.62
N TYR A 319 0.45 11.97 -0.61
CA TYR A 319 -0.97 11.68 -0.84
C TYR A 319 -1.36 10.33 -0.24
N THR A 320 -0.59 9.28 -0.54
CA THR A 320 -0.84 7.95 0.02
C THR A 320 -0.75 7.94 1.54
N ALA A 321 0.26 8.62 2.11
CA ALA A 321 0.40 8.73 3.57
C ALA A 321 -0.81 9.43 4.20
N LEU A 322 -1.23 10.57 3.66
CA LEU A 322 -2.34 11.36 4.18
C LEU A 322 -3.67 10.59 4.12
N THR A 323 -3.91 9.89 3.02
CA THR A 323 -5.14 9.10 2.81
C THR A 323 -5.22 7.83 3.68
N ARG A 324 -4.18 7.49 4.46
CA ARG A 324 -4.27 6.43 5.49
C ARG A 324 -5.04 6.88 6.72
N ALA A 325 -5.16 8.20 6.98
CA ALA A 325 -5.90 8.74 8.11
C ALA A 325 -7.41 8.73 7.85
N LYS A 326 -8.18 8.16 8.78
CA LYS A 326 -9.64 8.20 8.73
C LYS A 326 -10.22 9.47 9.34
N LYS A 327 -9.64 9.94 10.45
CA LYS A 327 -10.17 11.06 11.23
C LYS A 327 -9.19 12.22 11.33
N HIS A 328 -7.90 11.94 11.55
CA HIS A 328 -6.92 12.99 11.81
C HIS A 328 -5.51 12.61 11.35
N ALA A 329 -4.78 13.57 10.79
CA ALA A 329 -3.35 13.44 10.53
C ALA A 329 -2.54 14.36 11.43
N ILE A 330 -1.43 13.85 11.95
CA ILE A 330 -0.44 14.61 12.72
C ILE A 330 0.85 14.66 11.90
N LEU A 331 1.22 15.85 11.45
CA LEU A 331 2.46 16.09 10.71
C LEU A 331 3.54 16.52 11.71
N ILE A 332 4.68 15.83 11.74
CA ILE A 332 5.79 16.14 12.66
C ILE A 332 7.04 16.42 11.84
N GLY A 333 7.59 17.61 11.96
CA GLY A 333 8.80 18.05 11.29
C GLY A 333 8.57 19.24 10.35
N ASP A 334 9.33 19.31 9.27
CA ASP A 334 9.33 20.46 8.38
C ASP A 334 8.23 20.36 7.30
N LEU A 335 7.25 21.24 7.38
CA LEU A 335 6.13 21.30 6.45
C LEU A 335 6.55 21.63 5.00
N ARG A 336 7.76 22.19 4.80
CA ARG A 336 8.30 22.42 3.45
C ARG A 336 8.45 21.12 2.65
N CYS A 337 8.60 19.97 3.34
CA CYS A 337 8.57 18.66 2.68
C CYS A 337 7.27 18.42 1.91
N PHE A 338 6.12 18.80 2.49
CA PHE A 338 4.82 18.73 1.79
C PHE A 338 4.73 19.74 0.65
N GLN A 339 5.14 20.98 0.87
CA GLN A 339 5.11 22.04 -0.17
C GLN A 339 5.93 21.64 -1.39
N GLN A 340 7.12 21.09 -1.17
CA GLN A 340 7.99 20.63 -2.26
C GLN A 340 7.44 19.37 -2.95
N ALA A 341 6.88 18.42 -2.20
CA ALA A 341 6.32 17.20 -2.75
C ALA A 341 5.14 17.45 -3.69
N VAL A 342 4.31 18.44 -3.41
CA VAL A 342 3.15 18.81 -4.25
C VAL A 342 3.58 19.12 -5.68
N THR A 343 4.73 19.77 -5.86
CA THR A 343 5.28 20.12 -7.18
C THR A 343 6.09 18.98 -7.81
N ARG A 344 6.47 17.96 -7.01
CA ARG A 344 7.25 16.79 -7.48
C ARG A 344 6.32 15.62 -7.74
N GLY A 345 5.89 15.45 -8.99
CA GLY A 345 5.27 14.21 -9.42
C GLY A 345 6.31 13.07 -9.46
N ASP A 346 5.86 11.86 -9.30
CA ASP A 346 6.66 10.67 -9.66
C ASP A 346 6.57 10.55 -11.19
N TYR A 347 7.53 11.20 -11.88
CA TYR A 347 7.56 11.22 -13.33
C TYR A 347 8.22 9.93 -13.83
N ARG A 348 7.40 9.07 -14.42
CA ARG A 348 7.86 7.93 -15.20
C ARG A 348 7.45 8.15 -16.64
N GLU A 349 8.40 8.18 -17.54
CA GLU A 349 8.11 8.21 -18.96
C GLU A 349 7.46 6.90 -19.38
N THR A 350 6.44 6.98 -20.22
CA THR A 350 5.72 5.82 -20.74
C THR A 350 5.28 6.09 -22.17
N ALA A 351 5.47 5.10 -23.02
CA ALA A 351 4.97 5.14 -24.40
C ALA A 351 3.54 4.59 -24.54
N LEU A 352 2.91 4.13 -23.45
CA LEU A 352 1.62 3.46 -23.53
C LEU A 352 0.53 4.32 -24.19
N PRO A 353 0.36 5.63 -23.88
CA PRO A 353 -0.63 6.45 -24.56
C PRO A 353 -0.40 6.53 -26.07
N GLU A 354 0.83 6.80 -26.50
CA GLU A 354 1.20 6.89 -27.90
C GLU A 354 0.99 5.57 -28.65
N LEU A 355 1.38 4.44 -28.03
CA LEU A 355 1.20 3.12 -28.62
C LEU A 355 -0.27 2.71 -28.74
N MET A 356 -1.13 3.15 -27.83
CA MET A 356 -2.57 2.90 -27.93
C MET A 356 -3.26 3.78 -28.98
N GLU A 357 -2.79 5.01 -29.18
CA GLU A 357 -3.29 5.90 -30.23
C GLU A 357 -2.77 5.52 -31.63
N ARG A 358 -1.60 4.90 -31.69
CA ARG A 358 -0.87 4.57 -32.92
C ARG A 358 -0.40 3.10 -32.91
N PRO A 359 -1.34 2.14 -33.01
CA PRO A 359 -1.01 0.71 -32.91
C PRO A 359 -0.02 0.21 -33.98
N GLU A 360 0.12 0.92 -35.12
CA GLU A 360 1.13 0.63 -36.13
C GLU A 360 2.58 0.73 -35.61
N LEU A 361 2.82 1.55 -34.59
CA LEU A 361 4.13 1.66 -33.93
C LEU A 361 4.51 0.38 -33.19
N VAL A 362 3.52 -0.36 -32.69
CA VAL A 362 3.75 -1.64 -32.00
C VAL A 362 4.33 -2.67 -32.99
N GLU A 363 3.78 -2.75 -34.20
CA GLU A 363 4.28 -3.66 -35.25
C GLU A 363 5.71 -3.26 -35.67
N ASP A 364 5.98 -1.96 -35.82
CA ASP A 364 7.30 -1.47 -36.17
C ASP A 364 8.36 -1.80 -35.10
N ILE A 365 8.00 -1.62 -33.81
CA ILE A 365 8.85 -1.99 -32.67
C ILE A 365 9.12 -3.49 -32.62
N LEU A 366 8.07 -4.31 -32.79
CA LEU A 366 8.19 -5.76 -32.81
C LEU A 366 9.05 -6.26 -33.99
N ASN A 367 8.95 -5.61 -35.16
CA ASN A 367 9.73 -5.95 -36.35
C ASN A 367 11.21 -5.54 -36.20
N ARG A 368 11.52 -4.42 -35.55
CA ARG A 368 12.91 -3.93 -35.35
C ARG A 368 13.65 -4.66 -34.25
N HIS A 369 12.96 -4.98 -33.15
CA HIS A 369 13.58 -5.47 -31.92
C HIS A 369 13.23 -6.93 -31.58
N GLY A 370 12.35 -7.55 -32.37
CA GLY A 370 11.81 -8.86 -32.07
C GLY A 370 10.90 -8.83 -30.82
N ARG A 371 10.48 -10.01 -30.37
CA ARG A 371 9.82 -10.12 -29.05
C ARG A 371 10.87 -9.87 -27.99
N VAL A 372 10.86 -8.66 -27.41
CA VAL A 372 11.79 -8.24 -26.36
C VAL A 372 11.74 -9.25 -25.21
N ASN A 373 12.88 -9.87 -24.92
CA ASN A 373 12.98 -10.77 -23.79
C ASN A 373 12.97 -9.91 -22.50
N LEU A 374 11.90 -9.98 -21.71
CA LEU A 374 11.73 -9.21 -20.48
C LEU A 374 12.88 -9.37 -19.46
N ARG A 375 13.75 -10.37 -19.61
CA ARG A 375 14.98 -10.50 -18.82
C ARG A 375 16.03 -9.44 -19.16
N GLU A 376 16.17 -9.09 -20.43
CA GLU A 376 17.13 -8.05 -20.88
C GLU A 376 16.67 -6.65 -20.46
N TYR A 377 15.35 -6.42 -20.29
CA TYR A 377 14.84 -5.12 -19.82
C TYR A 377 15.17 -4.84 -18.35
N LYS A 378 15.32 -5.87 -17.51
CA LYS A 378 15.77 -5.68 -16.12
C LYS A 378 17.22 -5.23 -16.03
N GLU A 379 18.09 -5.74 -16.90
CA GLU A 379 19.50 -5.33 -16.94
C GLU A 379 19.67 -3.90 -17.47
N LEU A 380 18.88 -3.49 -18.45
CA LEU A 380 18.88 -2.11 -18.98
C LEU A 380 18.33 -1.07 -18.00
N ALA A 381 17.31 -1.41 -17.20
CA ALA A 381 16.76 -0.51 -16.19
C ALA A 381 17.75 -0.22 -15.04
N TYR A 382 18.63 -1.17 -14.72
CA TYR A 382 19.68 -0.97 -13.71
C TYR A 382 20.89 -0.17 -14.24
N LEU A 383 21.10 -0.12 -15.56
CA LEU A 383 22.21 0.64 -16.18
C LEU A 383 21.90 2.14 -16.33
N THR A 384 20.61 2.53 -16.32
CA THR A 384 20.20 3.94 -16.41
C THR A 384 20.08 4.65 -15.05
N GLU A 385 20.11 3.92 -13.93
CA GLU A 385 20.13 4.50 -12.59
C GLU A 385 21.55 4.70 -12.01
N GLY A 386 22.58 4.44 -12.78
CA GLY A 386 24.00 4.49 -12.35
C GLY A 386 24.83 5.65 -12.89
N GLU A 387 24.27 6.54 -13.72
CA GLU A 387 24.99 7.71 -14.23
C GLU A 387 24.13 8.97 -14.04
N GLU A 388 24.14 9.51 -12.79
CA GLU A 388 24.07 10.96 -12.49
C GLU A 388 24.44 11.20 -11.01
#